data_d87e96a81702b13dd44d308e3771747e
#
_entry.id   d87e96a81702b13dd44d308e3771747e
#
_cell.length_a   1.000
_cell.length_b   1.000
_cell.length_c   1.000
_cell.angle_alpha   90.00
_cell.angle_beta   90.00
_cell.angle_gamma   90.00
#
_symmetry.space_group_name_H-M   'P 1'
#
loop_
_entity.id
_entity.type
_entity.pdbx_description
1 polymer ?
#
loop_
_entity_poly.entity_id
_entity_poly.type
_entity_poly.pdbx_seq_one_letter_code
_entity_poly.pdbx_strand_id
1 'polypeptide(L)'
;MSSTAANFIASILDKAGVKRIYGVAGDSLNGLTDALRQQSTVEWIHMRHEEAAAFAAGAEAQLTGKLAVCAGSCGPGNLHLINGLFDCHRSGAPVLAIAAHIPSTEIGNDYFQATHPENLFKECSHYVEVVTSPAQLPQVIERAMRVAVGRNGVGIVVIPGDVALKPLAAPVPEWGFPERPQTLPGTESLTKLAGILNDGDRVTLLCGAGCAGAHDEVVALATKLKAPVVHALRGKEHIEYENLFDVGMTGLLGFSSGYAAMKDCDVLLMLGTDFPYRQFYPERAKVVQVDIRPEALGNRCPLALGVLGDIKATASALLSKLREKTDRAHLDHALAHYGSAREKLDALAEISPASTVIHPQLVTKLVSDLAADDAIFTCDVGTPTAWAARYLKMNGKRRLLGSFNHGSMASALLQAIGAQAAFRDRQVISLSGDGGFTMMMGDFITLTQIGLPVKIVVLNNGTLGFVEMEMKAAGFLDTAVDLKNPNFAAMAEAMGIKGIRIERPQNLAAGLQEALGHDGPALVDVVSARQELVLPPKTTFDQTKHFGLFLVKAVLNGRADELIDLANVNLRR
;
A
#
# COMPACT_ATOMS: atom_id res chain seq x y z
N MET A 1 31.04 0.98 -32.25
CA MET A 1 29.65 0.86 -32.72
C MET A 1 28.97 2.19 -32.48
N SER A 2 28.11 2.66 -33.35
CA SER A 2 27.33 3.88 -33.12
C SER A 2 26.37 3.64 -31.93
N SER A 3 26.26 4.63 -31.03
CA SER A 3 25.32 4.57 -29.90
C SER A 3 23.87 4.52 -30.42
N THR A 4 23.03 3.63 -29.89
CA THR A 4 21.62 3.50 -30.27
C THR A 4 20.71 4.27 -29.33
N ALA A 5 19.42 4.42 -29.71
CA ALA A 5 18.41 4.98 -28.82
C ALA A 5 18.28 4.17 -27.51
N ALA A 6 18.41 2.84 -27.57
CA ALA A 6 18.42 1.98 -26.38
C ALA A 6 19.64 2.25 -25.47
N ASN A 7 20.84 2.47 -26.02
CA ASN A 7 21.99 2.88 -25.22
C ASN A 7 21.78 4.23 -24.53
N PHE A 8 21.10 5.17 -25.21
CA PHE A 8 20.73 6.43 -24.60
C PHE A 8 19.78 6.24 -23.42
N ILE A 9 18.74 5.37 -23.55
CA ILE A 9 17.82 5.06 -22.45
C ILE A 9 18.59 4.51 -21.25
N ALA A 10 19.45 3.50 -21.45
CA ALA A 10 20.23 2.92 -20.37
C ALA A 10 21.10 3.98 -19.67
N SER A 11 21.76 4.84 -20.45
CA SER A 11 22.64 5.88 -19.93
C SER A 11 21.89 6.98 -19.15
N ILE A 12 20.74 7.44 -19.63
CA ILE A 12 19.98 8.48 -18.95
C ILE A 12 19.35 7.96 -17.63
N LEU A 13 18.94 6.69 -17.60
CA LEU A 13 18.42 6.06 -16.38
C LEU A 13 19.52 5.92 -15.32
N ASP A 14 20.73 5.52 -15.70
CA ASP A 14 21.88 5.47 -14.80
C ASP A 14 22.21 6.87 -14.22
N LYS A 15 22.27 7.89 -15.10
CA LYS A 15 22.48 9.29 -14.68
C LYS A 15 21.38 9.81 -13.76
N ALA A 16 20.12 9.36 -13.95
CA ALA A 16 19.00 9.65 -13.06
C ALA A 16 19.05 8.91 -11.72
N GLY A 17 20.04 8.04 -11.52
CA GLY A 17 20.23 7.27 -10.29
C GLY A 17 19.34 6.02 -10.19
N VAL A 18 18.69 5.62 -11.29
CA VAL A 18 17.92 4.36 -11.36
C VAL A 18 18.89 3.18 -11.21
N LYS A 19 18.54 2.23 -10.34
CA LYS A 19 19.37 1.06 -10.08
C LYS A 19 18.84 -0.21 -10.72
N ARG A 20 17.55 -0.27 -10.99
CA ARG A 20 16.84 -1.46 -11.47
C ARG A 20 15.74 -1.13 -12.46
N ILE A 21 15.50 -2.06 -13.38
CA ILE A 21 14.30 -2.10 -14.22
C ILE A 21 13.63 -3.44 -13.97
N TYR A 22 12.36 -3.43 -13.59
CA TYR A 22 11.56 -4.63 -13.41
C TYR A 22 10.81 -4.94 -14.71
N GLY A 23 10.87 -6.18 -15.19
CA GLY A 23 10.16 -6.51 -16.43
C GLY A 23 10.29 -7.97 -16.87
N VAL A 24 9.55 -8.29 -17.91
CA VAL A 24 9.66 -9.55 -18.66
C VAL A 24 10.36 -9.24 -19.98
N ALA A 25 11.41 -10.00 -20.31
CA ALA A 25 12.09 -9.84 -21.57
C ALA A 25 11.20 -10.24 -22.76
N GLY A 26 11.25 -9.47 -23.83
CA GLY A 26 10.53 -9.71 -25.07
C GLY A 26 11.30 -9.13 -26.24
N ASP A 27 11.00 -9.56 -27.47
CA ASP A 27 11.71 -9.18 -28.69
C ASP A 27 11.74 -7.67 -28.92
N SER A 28 10.65 -6.98 -28.65
CA SER A 28 10.54 -5.51 -28.74
C SER A 28 11.38 -4.76 -27.70
N LEU A 29 11.90 -5.44 -26.67
CA LEU A 29 12.79 -4.92 -25.64
C LEU A 29 14.26 -5.32 -25.84
N ASN A 30 14.60 -6.12 -26.88
CA ASN A 30 15.95 -6.65 -27.08
C ASN A 30 17.02 -5.55 -27.12
N GLY A 31 16.74 -4.42 -27.74
CA GLY A 31 17.66 -3.28 -27.77
C GLY A 31 17.96 -2.74 -26.37
N LEU A 32 16.95 -2.62 -25.51
CA LEU A 32 17.10 -2.14 -24.13
C LEU A 32 17.87 -3.16 -23.26
N THR A 33 17.49 -4.43 -23.30
CA THR A 33 18.14 -5.47 -22.48
C THR A 33 19.59 -5.67 -22.86
N ASP A 34 19.94 -5.57 -24.17
CA ASP A 34 21.34 -5.63 -24.62
C ASP A 34 22.14 -4.38 -24.20
N ALA A 35 21.54 -3.18 -24.27
CA ALA A 35 22.17 -1.96 -23.80
C ALA A 35 22.49 -2.02 -22.29
N LEU A 36 21.55 -2.53 -21.47
CA LEU A 36 21.75 -2.75 -20.03
C LEU A 36 22.86 -3.77 -19.76
N ARG A 37 22.89 -4.87 -20.52
CA ARG A 37 23.96 -5.88 -20.43
C ARG A 37 25.34 -5.29 -20.71
N GLN A 38 25.44 -4.40 -21.70
CA GLN A 38 26.71 -3.75 -22.07
C GLN A 38 27.17 -2.74 -21.01
N GLN A 39 26.24 -2.00 -20.41
CA GLN A 39 26.54 -0.94 -19.45
C GLN A 39 26.73 -1.47 -18.02
N SER A 40 26.01 -2.51 -17.62
CA SER A 40 26.04 -3.23 -16.31
C SER A 40 25.89 -2.35 -15.05
N THR A 41 25.37 -1.12 -15.16
CA THR A 41 25.15 -0.19 -14.03
C THR A 41 23.71 -0.20 -13.55
N VAL A 42 22.76 -0.56 -14.41
CA VAL A 42 21.34 -0.70 -14.10
C VAL A 42 20.97 -2.18 -14.25
N GLU A 43 20.49 -2.78 -13.16
CA GLU A 43 20.15 -4.21 -13.09
C GLU A 43 18.77 -4.45 -13.75
N TRP A 44 18.66 -5.51 -14.56
CA TRP A 44 17.36 -6.02 -15.00
C TRP A 44 16.85 -7.05 -14.02
N ILE A 45 15.73 -6.75 -13.34
CA ILE A 45 15.04 -7.69 -12.46
C ILE A 45 14.05 -8.49 -13.28
N HIS A 46 14.37 -9.75 -13.50
CA HIS A 46 13.56 -10.65 -14.31
C HIS A 46 12.31 -11.10 -13.55
N MET A 47 11.16 -10.57 -13.94
CA MET A 47 9.85 -10.95 -13.43
C MET A 47 9.20 -12.03 -14.33
N ARG A 48 8.15 -12.67 -13.84
CA ARG A 48 7.35 -13.65 -14.61
C ARG A 48 6.12 -13.01 -15.25
N HIS A 49 5.72 -11.85 -14.75
CA HIS A 49 4.55 -11.12 -15.23
C HIS A 49 4.79 -9.60 -15.11
N GLU A 50 4.35 -8.84 -16.09
CA GLU A 50 4.59 -7.38 -16.11
C GLU A 50 3.76 -6.64 -15.05
N GLU A 51 2.61 -7.16 -14.65
CA GLU A 51 1.85 -6.62 -13.52
C GLU A 51 2.70 -6.68 -12.24
N ALA A 52 3.38 -7.81 -12.01
CA ALA A 52 4.30 -7.96 -10.90
C ALA A 52 5.47 -6.96 -10.99
N ALA A 53 5.98 -6.71 -12.20
CA ALA A 53 7.03 -5.72 -12.43
C ALA A 53 6.58 -4.30 -12.04
N ALA A 54 5.36 -3.92 -12.37
CA ALA A 54 4.82 -2.61 -12.01
C ALA A 54 4.59 -2.46 -10.50
N PHE A 55 4.05 -3.48 -9.81
CA PHE A 55 3.92 -3.47 -8.34
C PHE A 55 5.29 -3.41 -7.65
N ALA A 56 6.28 -4.16 -8.14
CA ALA A 56 7.64 -4.15 -7.57
C ALA A 56 8.30 -2.76 -7.73
N ALA A 57 8.21 -2.15 -8.92
CA ALA A 57 8.68 -0.79 -9.15
C ALA A 57 7.96 0.22 -8.25
N GLY A 58 6.64 0.09 -8.08
CA GLY A 58 5.85 0.92 -7.18
C GLY A 58 6.29 0.82 -5.72
N ALA A 59 6.62 -0.38 -5.25
CA ALA A 59 7.14 -0.60 -3.90
C ALA A 59 8.51 0.06 -3.71
N GLU A 60 9.45 -0.12 -4.65
CA GLU A 60 10.75 0.55 -4.60
C GLU A 60 10.57 2.07 -4.57
N ALA A 61 9.71 2.63 -5.43
CA ALA A 61 9.46 4.06 -5.48
C ALA A 61 8.87 4.62 -4.18
N GLN A 62 7.90 3.92 -3.57
CA GLN A 62 7.30 4.32 -2.29
C GLN A 62 8.29 4.27 -1.12
N LEU A 63 9.17 3.27 -1.10
CA LEU A 63 10.14 3.10 -0.01
C LEU A 63 11.33 4.06 -0.12
N THR A 64 11.80 4.31 -1.34
CA THR A 64 12.99 5.15 -1.58
C THR A 64 12.67 6.61 -1.80
N GLY A 65 11.43 6.94 -2.16
CA GLY A 65 11.02 8.28 -2.62
C GLY A 65 11.65 8.68 -3.96
N LYS A 66 12.32 7.75 -4.66
CA LYS A 66 13.03 7.97 -5.92
C LYS A 66 12.27 7.36 -7.10
N LEU A 67 12.67 7.76 -8.31
CA LEU A 67 12.14 7.18 -9.54
C LEU A 67 12.52 5.70 -9.62
N ALA A 68 11.51 4.84 -9.79
CA ALA A 68 11.70 3.43 -10.14
C ALA A 68 11.21 3.17 -11.57
N VAL A 69 11.63 2.05 -12.17
CA VAL A 69 11.35 1.78 -13.57
C VAL A 69 10.82 0.36 -13.77
N CYS A 70 9.74 0.23 -14.55
CA CYS A 70 9.29 -1.06 -15.08
C CYS A 70 9.22 -1.02 -16.61
N ALA A 71 9.21 -2.20 -17.23
CA ALA A 71 9.13 -2.32 -18.67
C ALA A 71 8.22 -3.46 -19.09
N GLY A 72 7.47 -3.25 -20.18
CA GLY A 72 6.60 -4.23 -20.81
C GLY A 72 6.89 -4.36 -22.31
N SER A 73 6.86 -5.59 -22.80
CA SER A 73 6.92 -5.89 -24.23
C SER A 73 5.65 -5.43 -24.94
N CYS A 74 5.68 -5.32 -26.26
CA CYS A 74 4.52 -4.88 -27.06
C CYS A 74 3.32 -5.81 -26.88
N GLY A 75 2.12 -5.29 -27.12
CA GLY A 75 0.87 -6.04 -27.00
C GLY A 75 0.57 -6.50 -25.59
N PRO A 76 0.55 -7.83 -25.31
CA PRO A 76 0.19 -8.38 -24.01
C PRO A 76 1.01 -7.84 -22.84
N GLY A 77 2.32 -7.64 -23.00
CA GLY A 77 3.17 -7.11 -21.93
C GLY A 77 2.74 -5.72 -21.47
N ASN A 78 2.34 -4.85 -22.39
CA ASN A 78 1.80 -3.54 -22.06
C ASN A 78 0.44 -3.63 -21.36
N LEU A 79 -0.44 -4.56 -21.76
CA LEU A 79 -1.73 -4.77 -21.12
C LEU A 79 -1.56 -5.24 -19.68
N HIS A 80 -0.61 -6.13 -19.43
CA HIS A 80 -0.33 -6.64 -18.09
C HIS A 80 0.17 -5.56 -17.13
N LEU A 81 0.91 -4.55 -17.58
CA LEU A 81 1.39 -3.45 -16.72
C LEU A 81 0.27 -2.66 -16.04
N ILE A 82 -0.92 -2.59 -16.65
CA ILE A 82 -1.96 -1.59 -16.33
C ILE A 82 -2.37 -1.62 -14.85
N ASN A 83 -2.68 -2.79 -14.29
CA ASN A 83 -3.16 -2.88 -12.89
C ASN A 83 -2.11 -2.38 -11.89
N GLY A 84 -0.86 -2.81 -12.04
CA GLY A 84 0.22 -2.34 -11.18
C GLY A 84 0.53 -0.85 -11.36
N LEU A 85 0.41 -0.31 -12.58
CA LEU A 85 0.57 1.12 -12.85
C LEU A 85 -0.57 1.95 -12.25
N PHE A 86 -1.81 1.44 -12.20
CA PHE A 86 -2.90 2.09 -11.46
C PHE A 86 -2.58 2.19 -9.97
N ASP A 87 -2.03 1.12 -9.37
CA ASP A 87 -1.61 1.16 -7.96
C ASP A 87 -0.52 2.22 -7.74
N CYS A 88 0.52 2.24 -8.59
CA CYS A 88 1.57 3.24 -8.54
C CYS A 88 1.01 4.66 -8.64
N HIS A 89 0.12 4.90 -9.61
CA HIS A 89 -0.46 6.22 -9.88
C HIS A 89 -1.31 6.70 -8.70
N ARG A 90 -2.21 5.86 -8.19
CA ARG A 90 -3.09 6.18 -7.05
C ARG A 90 -2.34 6.30 -5.72
N SER A 91 -1.24 5.58 -5.58
CA SER A 91 -0.38 5.65 -4.41
C SER A 91 0.59 6.83 -4.44
N GLY A 92 0.70 7.52 -5.58
CA GLY A 92 1.63 8.63 -5.75
C GLY A 92 3.09 8.18 -5.82
N ALA A 93 3.35 6.96 -6.34
CA ALA A 93 4.68 6.40 -6.51
C ALA A 93 5.31 6.90 -7.82
N PRO A 94 6.49 7.53 -7.80
CA PRO A 94 7.16 7.99 -9.01
C PRO A 94 7.73 6.82 -9.82
N VAL A 95 6.99 6.39 -10.84
CA VAL A 95 7.38 5.27 -11.71
C VAL A 95 7.45 5.71 -13.16
N LEU A 96 8.54 5.36 -13.83
CA LEU A 96 8.65 5.40 -15.28
C LEU A 96 8.33 4.01 -15.85
N ALA A 97 7.34 3.90 -16.73
CA ALA A 97 7.11 2.70 -17.50
C ALA A 97 7.66 2.85 -18.92
N ILE A 98 8.49 1.88 -19.34
CA ILE A 98 8.97 1.75 -20.71
C ILE A 98 8.08 0.73 -21.40
N ALA A 99 7.16 1.21 -22.23
CA ALA A 99 6.25 0.39 -22.99
C ALA A 99 6.83 0.18 -24.40
N ALA A 100 7.33 -1.01 -24.68
CA ALA A 100 7.77 -1.30 -26.05
C ALA A 100 6.57 -1.39 -27.01
N HIS A 101 6.82 -1.15 -28.30
CA HIS A 101 5.77 -1.19 -29.31
C HIS A 101 6.22 -2.01 -30.52
N ILE A 102 5.26 -2.41 -31.34
CA ILE A 102 5.49 -3.07 -32.63
C ILE A 102 6.36 -2.21 -33.55
N PRO A 103 6.96 -2.75 -34.62
CA PRO A 103 7.78 -1.96 -35.54
C PRO A 103 7.03 -0.73 -36.03
N SER A 104 7.74 0.41 -36.09
CA SER A 104 7.15 1.70 -36.43
C SER A 104 6.46 1.74 -37.82
N THR A 105 6.89 0.89 -38.76
CA THR A 105 6.30 0.74 -40.09
C THR A 105 4.96 -0.01 -40.09
N GLU A 106 4.65 -0.73 -39.00
CA GLU A 106 3.45 -1.56 -38.87
C GLU A 106 2.36 -0.91 -38.00
N ILE A 107 2.64 0.23 -37.41
CA ILE A 107 1.66 0.97 -36.62
C ILE A 107 0.50 1.42 -37.52
N GLY A 108 -0.71 1.02 -37.16
CA GLY A 108 -1.93 1.31 -37.94
C GLY A 108 -2.32 0.25 -38.96
N ASN A 109 -1.58 -0.87 -39.06
CA ASN A 109 -1.84 -1.96 -40.00
C ASN A 109 -2.45 -3.23 -39.37
N ASP A 110 -2.98 -3.12 -38.15
CA ASP A 110 -3.52 -4.28 -37.41
C ASP A 110 -2.52 -5.46 -37.29
N TYR A 111 -1.24 -5.11 -37.11
CA TYR A 111 -0.13 -6.05 -37.04
C TYR A 111 -0.20 -6.93 -35.82
N PHE A 112 0.47 -8.09 -35.86
CA PHE A 112 0.59 -9.00 -34.68
C PHE A 112 1.02 -8.24 -33.44
N GLN A 113 0.31 -8.43 -32.33
CA GLN A 113 0.49 -7.72 -31.05
C GLN A 113 0.26 -6.19 -31.12
N ALA A 114 -0.38 -5.67 -32.16
CA ALA A 114 -0.75 -4.27 -32.19
C ALA A 114 -1.72 -3.90 -31.06
N THR A 115 -1.43 -2.81 -30.39
CA THR A 115 -2.29 -2.17 -29.41
C THR A 115 -2.11 -0.65 -29.56
N HIS A 116 -2.87 0.13 -28.82
CA HIS A 116 -2.74 1.58 -28.75
C HIS A 116 -2.25 2.00 -27.35
N PRO A 117 -0.96 1.83 -27.00
CA PRO A 117 -0.44 2.12 -25.67
C PRO A 117 -0.71 3.54 -25.21
N GLU A 118 -0.68 4.51 -26.14
CA GLU A 118 -0.99 5.92 -25.89
C GLU A 118 -2.44 6.14 -25.40
N ASN A 119 -3.34 5.22 -25.67
CA ASN A 119 -4.71 5.22 -25.15
C ASN A 119 -4.86 4.36 -23.90
N LEU A 120 -4.23 3.19 -23.89
CA LEU A 120 -4.33 2.22 -22.77
C LEU A 120 -3.87 2.81 -21.43
N PHE A 121 -2.83 3.64 -21.45
CA PHE A 121 -2.20 4.14 -20.23
C PHE A 121 -2.69 5.51 -19.76
N LYS A 122 -3.64 6.14 -20.45
CA LYS A 122 -4.11 7.50 -20.12
C LYS A 122 -4.64 7.64 -18.69
N GLU A 123 -5.35 6.63 -18.19
CA GLU A 123 -5.97 6.70 -16.87
C GLU A 123 -5.04 6.34 -15.73
N CYS A 124 -3.94 5.62 -16.00
CA CYS A 124 -2.97 5.19 -15.01
C CYS A 124 -1.65 5.98 -15.06
N SER A 125 -1.62 7.14 -15.73
CA SER A 125 -0.43 7.96 -15.84
C SER A 125 -0.72 9.45 -15.91
N HIS A 126 0.29 10.27 -15.57
CA HIS A 126 0.28 11.71 -15.78
C HIS A 126 0.82 12.12 -17.15
N TYR A 127 1.51 11.22 -17.82
CA TYR A 127 2.14 11.46 -19.10
C TYR A 127 2.35 10.13 -19.84
N VAL A 128 1.95 10.09 -21.09
CA VAL A 128 2.23 9.00 -22.01
C VAL A 128 2.52 9.59 -23.40
N GLU A 129 3.61 9.16 -24.03
CA GLU A 129 4.00 9.64 -25.37
C GLU A 129 4.68 8.55 -26.17
N VAL A 130 4.40 8.52 -27.48
CA VAL A 130 4.99 7.60 -28.44
C VAL A 130 6.20 8.25 -29.11
N VAL A 131 7.34 7.58 -29.04
CA VAL A 131 8.58 8.00 -29.70
C VAL A 131 8.55 7.55 -31.17
N THR A 132 8.30 8.46 -32.08
CA THR A 132 8.19 8.18 -33.52
C THR A 132 9.54 8.19 -34.24
N SER A 133 10.57 8.83 -33.66
CA SER A 133 11.93 8.86 -34.20
C SER A 133 12.97 8.90 -33.05
N PRO A 134 14.20 8.40 -33.27
CA PRO A 134 15.26 8.47 -32.28
C PRO A 134 15.55 9.88 -31.78
N ALA A 135 15.51 10.88 -32.63
CA ALA A 135 15.78 12.28 -32.30
C ALA A 135 14.80 12.86 -31.26
N GLN A 136 13.60 12.32 -31.15
CA GLN A 136 12.57 12.74 -30.20
C GLN A 136 12.81 12.17 -28.80
N LEU A 137 13.47 11.01 -28.71
CA LEU A 137 13.59 10.23 -27.46
C LEU A 137 14.15 11.04 -26.27
N PRO A 138 15.22 11.84 -26.39
CA PRO A 138 15.77 12.57 -25.25
C PRO A 138 14.74 13.46 -24.54
N GLN A 139 13.96 14.22 -25.30
CA GLN A 139 12.95 15.11 -24.74
C GLN A 139 11.78 14.36 -24.11
N VAL A 140 11.33 13.27 -24.75
CA VAL A 140 10.18 12.48 -24.29
C VAL A 140 10.50 11.76 -22.97
N ILE A 141 11.65 11.08 -22.90
CA ILE A 141 12.03 10.34 -21.69
C ILE A 141 12.33 11.28 -20.53
N GLU A 142 13.01 12.40 -20.78
CA GLU A 142 13.23 13.41 -19.74
C GLU A 142 11.92 13.96 -19.19
N ARG A 143 10.99 14.29 -20.09
CA ARG A 143 9.67 14.78 -19.66
C ARG A 143 8.90 13.74 -18.87
N ALA A 144 8.89 12.47 -19.29
CA ALA A 144 8.22 11.38 -18.56
C ALA A 144 8.78 11.23 -17.14
N MET A 145 10.11 11.22 -17.00
CA MET A 145 10.77 11.12 -15.70
C MET A 145 10.47 12.33 -14.79
N ARG A 146 10.54 13.55 -15.34
CA ARG A 146 10.21 14.78 -14.58
C ARG A 146 8.76 14.82 -14.15
N VAL A 147 7.84 14.36 -14.99
CA VAL A 147 6.41 14.30 -14.66
C VAL A 147 6.16 13.25 -13.59
N ALA A 148 6.77 12.06 -13.69
CA ALA A 148 6.63 11.01 -12.69
C ALA A 148 7.06 11.48 -11.29
N VAL A 149 8.23 12.12 -11.19
CA VAL A 149 8.76 12.62 -9.92
C VAL A 149 8.04 13.89 -9.46
N GLY A 150 7.81 14.85 -10.36
CA GLY A 150 7.23 16.15 -10.00
C GLY A 150 5.76 16.08 -9.59
N ARG A 151 5.01 15.13 -10.15
CA ARG A 151 3.58 14.91 -9.84
C ARG A 151 3.30 13.75 -8.89
N ASN A 152 4.34 13.01 -8.48
CA ASN A 152 4.17 11.78 -7.69
C ASN A 152 3.20 10.79 -8.36
N GLY A 153 3.65 10.12 -9.40
CA GLY A 153 2.82 9.17 -10.14
C GLY A 153 3.58 8.56 -11.31
N VAL A 154 2.87 8.19 -12.34
CA VAL A 154 3.42 7.42 -13.47
C VAL A 154 3.67 8.32 -14.67
N GLY A 155 4.86 8.18 -15.27
CA GLY A 155 5.19 8.67 -16.61
C GLY A 155 5.50 7.49 -17.52
N ILE A 156 5.10 7.55 -18.79
CA ILE A 156 5.23 6.43 -19.73
C ILE A 156 5.87 6.90 -21.02
N VAL A 157 6.85 6.11 -21.47
CA VAL A 157 7.48 6.26 -22.78
C VAL A 157 7.13 5.03 -23.62
N VAL A 158 6.44 5.24 -24.72
CA VAL A 158 6.14 4.18 -25.69
C VAL A 158 7.19 4.22 -26.80
N ILE A 159 7.93 3.13 -27.00
CA ILE A 159 9.01 3.08 -27.97
C ILE A 159 8.91 1.85 -28.88
N PRO A 160 8.76 2.02 -30.22
CA PRO A 160 8.84 0.91 -31.16
C PRO A 160 10.21 0.24 -31.13
N GLY A 161 10.23 -1.10 -31.18
CA GLY A 161 11.46 -1.88 -31.07
C GLY A 161 12.51 -1.53 -32.14
N ASP A 162 12.08 -1.26 -33.35
CA ASP A 162 12.98 -0.80 -34.46
C ASP A 162 13.55 0.60 -34.20
N VAL A 163 12.78 1.50 -33.56
CA VAL A 163 13.24 2.85 -33.22
C VAL A 163 14.29 2.78 -32.10
N ALA A 164 14.12 1.88 -31.12
CA ALA A 164 15.08 1.66 -30.07
C ALA A 164 16.47 1.21 -30.57
N LEU A 165 16.52 0.51 -31.71
CA LEU A 165 17.75 0.02 -32.36
C LEU A 165 18.42 1.04 -33.26
N LYS A 166 17.74 2.13 -33.65
CA LYS A 166 18.29 3.15 -34.56
C LYS A 166 19.41 3.94 -33.88
N PRO A 167 20.42 4.41 -34.67
CA PRO A 167 21.48 5.27 -34.14
C PRO A 167 20.93 6.55 -33.53
N LEU A 168 21.48 6.93 -32.41
CA LEU A 168 21.20 8.20 -31.72
C LEU A 168 22.51 8.77 -31.17
N ALA A 169 22.98 9.88 -31.77
CA ALA A 169 24.15 10.61 -31.34
C ALA A 169 23.73 11.86 -30.51
N ALA A 170 23.00 11.65 -29.41
CA ALA A 170 22.63 12.73 -28.52
C ALA A 170 23.49 12.68 -27.24
N PRO A 171 23.94 13.84 -26.71
CA PRO A 171 24.61 13.88 -25.44
C PRO A 171 23.63 13.46 -24.32
N VAL A 172 24.07 12.61 -23.41
CA VAL A 172 23.31 12.32 -22.20
C VAL A 172 23.55 13.45 -21.22
N PRO A 173 22.53 14.22 -20.85
CA PRO A 173 22.71 15.34 -19.93
C PRO A 173 23.10 14.86 -18.54
N GLU A 174 23.81 15.69 -17.78
CA GLU A 174 23.92 15.52 -16.35
C GLU A 174 22.54 15.69 -15.74
N TRP A 175 22.09 14.65 -15.04
CA TRP A 175 20.73 14.59 -14.52
C TRP A 175 20.68 14.75 -13.03
N GLY A 176 19.81 15.63 -12.56
CA GLY A 176 19.37 15.73 -11.19
C GLY A 176 17.89 16.07 -11.16
N PHE A 177 17.16 15.43 -10.27
CA PHE A 177 15.84 15.93 -9.93
C PHE A 177 16.02 17.12 -8.98
N PRO A 178 15.38 18.28 -9.24
CA PRO A 178 15.40 19.39 -8.30
C PRO A 178 14.76 18.93 -6.98
N GLU A 179 15.28 19.44 -5.89
CA GLU A 179 14.62 19.26 -4.59
C GLU A 179 13.19 19.77 -4.66
N ARG A 180 12.29 19.05 -4.00
CA ARG A 180 10.89 19.48 -3.94
C ARG A 180 10.78 20.74 -3.12
N PRO A 181 10.15 21.80 -3.65
CA PRO A 181 9.91 22.99 -2.86
C PRO A 181 8.97 22.67 -1.71
N GLN A 182 9.27 23.19 -0.51
CA GLN A 182 8.32 23.16 0.60
C GLN A 182 7.23 24.20 0.34
N THR A 183 5.98 23.76 0.35
CA THR A 183 4.83 24.65 0.19
C THR A 183 4.39 25.15 1.56
N LEU A 184 4.74 26.39 1.90
CA LEU A 184 4.28 27.06 3.12
C LEU A 184 3.01 27.87 2.83
N PRO A 185 1.92 27.71 3.62
CA PRO A 185 0.71 28.52 3.48
C PRO A 185 1.00 30.02 3.73
N GLY A 186 0.26 30.88 3.04
CA GLY A 186 0.32 32.32 3.30
C GLY A 186 -0.07 32.67 4.75
N THR A 187 0.46 33.79 5.24
CA THR A 187 0.25 34.26 6.63
C THR A 187 -1.24 34.40 7.00
N GLU A 188 -2.07 34.86 6.08
CA GLU A 188 -3.51 34.99 6.31
C GLU A 188 -4.17 33.61 6.53
N SER A 189 -3.85 32.61 5.70
CA SER A 189 -4.36 31.24 5.85
C SER A 189 -3.93 30.63 7.19
N LEU A 190 -2.65 30.80 7.57
CA LEU A 190 -2.15 30.34 8.87
C LEU A 190 -2.85 31.04 10.04
N THR A 191 -3.14 32.35 9.93
CA THR A 191 -3.84 33.09 10.97
C THR A 191 -5.30 32.63 11.12
N LYS A 192 -6.00 32.42 10.00
CA LYS A 192 -7.36 31.85 10.01
C LYS A 192 -7.39 30.45 10.60
N LEU A 193 -6.44 29.60 10.20
CA LEU A 193 -6.28 28.25 10.73
C LEU A 193 -6.05 28.27 12.25
N ALA A 194 -5.10 29.08 12.71
CA ALA A 194 -4.83 29.24 14.14
C ALA A 194 -6.05 29.75 14.91
N GLY A 195 -6.81 30.70 14.36
CA GLY A 195 -8.06 31.18 14.95
C GLY A 195 -9.06 30.06 15.17
N ILE A 196 -9.35 29.26 14.15
CA ILE A 196 -10.30 28.13 14.26
C ILE A 196 -9.86 27.12 15.32
N LEU A 197 -8.56 26.77 15.37
CA LEU A 197 -8.01 25.81 16.33
C LEU A 197 -7.96 26.35 17.76
N ASN A 198 -7.69 27.64 17.92
CA ASN A 198 -7.69 28.32 19.22
C ASN A 198 -9.10 28.45 19.82
N ASP A 199 -10.10 28.62 18.98
CA ASP A 199 -11.49 28.81 19.40
C ASP A 199 -12.27 27.50 19.59
N GLY A 200 -11.79 26.38 19.02
CA GLY A 200 -12.39 25.07 19.23
C GLY A 200 -12.05 24.52 20.61
N ASP A 201 -13.00 23.92 21.30
CA ASP A 201 -12.78 23.30 22.62
C ASP A 201 -12.25 21.87 22.48
N ARG A 202 -12.82 21.09 21.55
CA ARG A 202 -12.51 19.68 21.31
C ARG A 202 -11.94 19.48 19.91
N VAL A 203 -10.64 19.68 19.79
CA VAL A 203 -9.92 19.46 18.52
C VAL A 203 -9.50 18.00 18.40
N THR A 204 -9.71 17.39 17.22
CA THR A 204 -9.17 16.08 16.85
C THR A 204 -8.31 16.21 15.60
N LEU A 205 -7.15 15.55 15.57
CA LEU A 205 -6.26 15.49 14.41
C LEU A 205 -6.56 14.18 13.63
N LEU A 206 -6.77 14.28 12.31
CA LEU A 206 -6.85 13.11 11.41
C LEU A 206 -5.64 13.12 10.47
N CYS A 207 -4.74 12.18 10.66
CA CYS A 207 -3.45 12.11 9.98
C CYS A 207 -3.43 11.05 8.88
N GLY A 208 -2.92 11.41 7.70
CA GLY A 208 -2.74 10.49 6.59
C GLY A 208 -1.30 10.35 6.13
N ALA A 209 -1.12 9.82 4.91
CA ALA A 209 0.21 9.61 4.31
C ALA A 209 1.02 10.89 4.13
N GLY A 210 0.37 12.05 4.01
CA GLY A 210 1.05 13.35 3.92
C GLY A 210 1.77 13.77 5.20
N CYS A 211 1.59 13.05 6.31
CA CYS A 211 2.34 13.27 7.54
C CYS A 211 3.73 12.59 7.54
N ALA A 212 4.14 11.97 6.43
CA ALA A 212 5.47 11.40 6.29
C ALA A 212 6.56 12.46 6.58
N GLY A 213 7.45 12.17 7.54
CA GLY A 213 8.51 13.09 7.99
C GLY A 213 8.04 14.29 8.82
N ALA A 214 6.78 14.31 9.27
CA ALA A 214 6.19 15.37 10.10
C ALA A 214 5.72 14.87 11.48
N HIS A 215 6.22 13.73 11.93
CA HIS A 215 5.84 13.10 13.20
C HIS A 215 5.93 14.07 14.39
N ASP A 216 7.11 14.66 14.59
CA ASP A 216 7.39 15.50 15.75
C ASP A 216 6.53 16.77 15.76
N GLU A 217 6.29 17.35 14.58
CA GLU A 217 5.45 18.52 14.43
C GLU A 217 3.97 18.22 14.71
N VAL A 218 3.49 17.02 14.30
CA VAL A 218 2.12 16.57 14.60
C VAL A 218 1.97 16.31 16.10
N VAL A 219 2.92 15.63 16.73
CA VAL A 219 2.92 15.41 18.20
C VAL A 219 2.99 16.73 18.96
N ALA A 220 3.77 17.70 18.49
CA ALA A 220 3.82 19.04 19.08
C ALA A 220 2.48 19.78 18.95
N LEU A 221 1.78 19.68 17.81
CA LEU A 221 0.43 20.22 17.65
C LEU A 221 -0.55 19.57 18.62
N ALA A 222 -0.55 18.23 18.70
CA ALA A 222 -1.40 17.48 19.62
C ALA A 222 -1.13 17.86 21.08
N THR A 223 0.15 18.03 21.45
CA THR A 223 0.56 18.50 22.78
C THR A 223 -0.02 19.87 23.09
N LYS A 224 0.10 20.83 22.17
CA LYS A 224 -0.35 22.20 22.37
C LYS A 224 -1.87 22.33 22.41
N LEU A 225 -2.56 21.54 21.59
CA LEU A 225 -4.02 21.53 21.48
C LEU A 225 -4.71 20.57 22.47
N LYS A 226 -3.96 19.72 23.18
CA LYS A 226 -4.47 18.60 23.99
C LYS A 226 -5.46 17.73 23.16
N ALA A 227 -5.08 17.46 21.91
CA ALA A 227 -5.94 16.85 20.91
C ALA A 227 -5.61 15.37 20.71
N PRO A 228 -6.60 14.47 20.68
CA PRO A 228 -6.37 13.10 20.25
C PRO A 228 -5.94 13.06 18.78
N VAL A 229 -5.04 12.13 18.47
CA VAL A 229 -4.55 11.88 17.12
C VAL A 229 -5.17 10.58 16.60
N VAL A 230 -5.91 10.71 15.52
CA VAL A 230 -6.48 9.60 14.76
C VAL A 230 -5.70 9.49 13.45
N HIS A 231 -5.45 8.29 12.96
CA HIS A 231 -4.80 8.13 11.67
C HIS A 231 -5.62 7.28 10.69
N ALA A 232 -5.45 7.53 9.39
CA ALA A 232 -5.84 6.63 8.33
C ALA A 232 -4.80 5.50 8.21
N LEU A 233 -5.12 4.42 7.47
CA LEU A 233 -4.21 3.27 7.33
C LEU A 233 -2.81 3.68 6.84
N ARG A 234 -2.72 4.53 5.81
CA ARG A 234 -1.44 5.03 5.29
C ARG A 234 -0.76 6.07 6.18
N GLY A 235 -1.44 6.56 7.21
CA GLY A 235 -0.84 7.41 8.24
C GLY A 235 -0.19 6.62 9.38
N LYS A 236 -0.55 5.33 9.54
CA LYS A 236 -0.13 4.48 10.65
C LYS A 236 1.40 4.46 10.85
N GLU A 237 2.17 4.16 9.82
CA GLU A 237 3.64 4.05 9.91
C GLU A 237 4.34 5.37 10.24
N HIS A 238 3.66 6.51 10.06
CA HIS A 238 4.22 7.83 10.26
C HIS A 238 3.87 8.45 11.61
N ILE A 239 2.77 8.01 12.27
CA ILE A 239 2.17 8.74 13.39
C ILE A 239 1.94 7.88 14.64
N GLU A 240 1.79 6.56 14.52
CA GLU A 240 1.41 5.69 15.65
C GLU A 240 2.50 5.59 16.73
N TYR A 241 3.77 5.55 16.33
CA TYR A 241 4.89 5.32 17.24
C TYR A 241 5.18 6.53 18.13
N GLU A 242 5.67 6.30 19.36
CA GLU A 242 6.09 7.33 20.30
C GLU A 242 5.12 8.52 20.41
N ASN A 243 3.82 8.25 20.33
CA ASN A 243 2.76 9.24 20.31
C ASN A 243 1.75 9.00 21.44
N LEU A 244 1.88 9.78 22.52
CA LEU A 244 0.99 9.72 23.70
C LEU A 244 -0.44 10.21 23.41
N PHE A 245 -0.71 10.73 22.25
CA PHE A 245 -1.99 11.28 21.81
C PHE A 245 -2.71 10.33 20.82
N ASP A 246 -2.04 9.23 20.42
CA ASP A 246 -2.63 8.27 19.49
C ASP A 246 -3.83 7.57 20.10
N VAL A 247 -4.94 7.59 19.37
CA VAL A 247 -6.18 6.91 19.74
C VAL A 247 -6.63 5.91 18.67
N GLY A 248 -5.68 5.51 17.86
CA GLY A 248 -5.82 4.48 16.85
C GLY A 248 -6.40 4.95 15.53
N MET A 249 -6.55 4.00 14.63
CA MET A 249 -7.00 4.21 13.27
C MET A 249 -8.51 4.39 13.17
N THR A 250 -8.97 5.24 12.25
CA THR A 250 -10.37 5.32 11.83
C THR A 250 -10.64 4.51 10.54
N GLY A 251 -11.90 4.39 10.18
CA GLY A 251 -12.35 3.71 8.95
C GLY A 251 -12.88 2.30 9.20
N LEU A 252 -13.23 1.59 8.14
CA LEU A 252 -13.88 0.26 8.21
C LEU A 252 -13.05 -0.77 9.02
N LEU A 253 -11.73 -0.68 8.96
CA LEU A 253 -10.80 -1.57 9.64
C LEU A 253 -10.31 -1.00 10.99
N GLY A 254 -10.73 0.23 11.31
CA GLY A 254 -10.22 1.00 12.44
C GLY A 254 -10.76 0.58 13.80
N PHE A 255 -10.47 1.42 14.78
CA PHE A 255 -10.86 1.28 16.18
C PHE A 255 -12.10 2.12 16.49
N SER A 256 -12.94 1.66 17.42
CA SER A 256 -14.08 2.43 17.89
C SER A 256 -13.69 3.77 18.50
N SER A 257 -12.50 3.83 19.12
CA SER A 257 -11.92 5.05 19.69
C SER A 257 -11.60 6.12 18.64
N GLY A 258 -10.93 5.76 17.52
CA GLY A 258 -10.67 6.67 16.42
C GLY A 258 -11.95 7.22 15.77
N TYR A 259 -12.96 6.35 15.60
CA TYR A 259 -14.28 6.76 15.14
C TYR A 259 -14.94 7.76 16.11
N ALA A 260 -14.98 7.45 17.41
CA ALA A 260 -15.61 8.29 18.42
C ALA A 260 -14.90 9.65 18.53
N ALA A 261 -13.57 9.67 18.59
CA ALA A 261 -12.80 10.91 18.67
C ALA A 261 -13.07 11.86 17.49
N MET A 262 -13.30 11.32 16.28
CA MET A 262 -13.71 12.11 15.12
C MET A 262 -15.16 12.64 15.22
N LYS A 263 -16.08 11.82 15.76
CA LYS A 263 -17.51 12.21 15.85
C LYS A 263 -17.77 13.21 16.97
N ASP A 264 -17.01 13.14 18.06
CA ASP A 264 -17.25 13.92 19.28
C ASP A 264 -16.50 15.28 19.30
N CYS A 265 -15.68 15.56 18.28
CA CYS A 265 -14.97 16.84 18.16
C CYS A 265 -15.89 17.98 17.69
N ASP A 266 -15.50 19.21 17.98
CA ASP A 266 -16.06 20.43 17.39
C ASP A 266 -15.19 21.03 16.29
N VAL A 267 -13.88 20.63 16.26
CA VAL A 267 -12.95 20.95 15.16
C VAL A 267 -12.20 19.66 14.77
N LEU A 268 -12.31 19.28 13.50
CA LEU A 268 -11.50 18.21 12.90
C LEU A 268 -10.41 18.82 12.02
N LEU A 269 -9.16 18.65 12.40
CA LEU A 269 -7.99 19.04 11.59
C LEU A 269 -7.48 17.85 10.80
N MET A 270 -7.70 17.85 9.49
CA MET A 270 -7.18 16.84 8.57
C MET A 270 -5.80 17.24 8.08
N LEU A 271 -4.82 16.34 8.24
CA LEU A 271 -3.41 16.54 7.88
C LEU A 271 -2.97 15.51 6.83
N GLY A 272 -2.80 15.96 5.59
CA GLY A 272 -2.28 15.14 4.49
C GLY A 272 -3.08 13.87 4.24
N THR A 273 -4.40 13.96 4.27
CA THR A 273 -5.32 12.85 4.05
C THR A 273 -6.52 13.23 3.19
N ASP A 274 -6.86 12.35 2.27
CA ASP A 274 -8.11 12.35 1.51
C ASP A 274 -8.91 11.08 1.89
N PHE A 275 -9.16 10.90 3.18
CA PHE A 275 -9.83 9.72 3.74
C PHE A 275 -11.22 9.50 3.09
N PRO A 276 -11.47 8.35 2.43
CA PRO A 276 -12.56 8.24 1.45
C PRO A 276 -13.97 8.06 2.05
N TYR A 277 -14.09 7.61 3.30
CA TYR A 277 -15.35 7.14 3.87
C TYR A 277 -16.15 8.28 4.51
N ARG A 278 -17.07 8.86 3.74
CA ARG A 278 -17.85 10.05 4.15
C ARG A 278 -18.65 9.86 5.46
N GLN A 279 -19.15 8.67 5.74
CA GLN A 279 -19.93 8.35 6.93
C GLN A 279 -19.13 8.46 8.25
N PHE A 280 -17.79 8.52 8.17
CA PHE A 280 -16.94 8.67 9.35
C PHE A 280 -16.69 10.13 9.74
N TYR A 281 -16.94 11.07 8.84
CA TYR A 281 -16.76 12.50 9.15
C TYR A 281 -17.82 13.02 10.13
N PRO A 282 -17.46 13.98 11.00
CA PRO A 282 -18.42 14.61 11.91
C PRO A 282 -19.42 15.47 11.14
N GLU A 283 -20.67 15.51 11.61
CA GLU A 283 -21.74 16.24 10.93
C GLU A 283 -21.79 17.72 11.35
N ARG A 284 -21.32 18.06 12.56
CA ARG A 284 -21.47 19.38 13.18
C ARG A 284 -20.15 20.10 13.43
N ALA A 285 -19.01 19.41 13.31
CA ALA A 285 -17.71 20.00 13.55
C ALA A 285 -17.27 20.90 12.38
N LYS A 286 -16.44 21.90 12.70
CA LYS A 286 -15.70 22.63 11.69
C LYS A 286 -14.58 21.73 11.16
N VAL A 287 -14.65 21.33 9.89
CA VAL A 287 -13.56 20.53 9.28
C VAL A 287 -12.58 21.49 8.61
N VAL A 288 -11.32 21.34 8.96
CA VAL A 288 -10.21 22.07 8.34
C VAL A 288 -9.25 21.04 7.72
N GLN A 289 -8.83 21.29 6.50
CA GLN A 289 -7.94 20.35 5.78
C GLN A 289 -6.68 21.06 5.33
N VAL A 290 -5.52 20.47 5.64
CA VAL A 290 -4.21 20.85 5.11
C VAL A 290 -3.74 19.74 4.17
N ASP A 291 -3.48 20.08 2.92
CA ASP A 291 -2.96 19.13 1.92
C ASP A 291 -2.05 19.89 0.94
N ILE A 292 -1.08 19.19 0.36
CA ILE A 292 -0.19 19.74 -0.68
C ILE A 292 -0.88 19.75 -2.06
N ARG A 293 -1.98 19.02 -2.23
CA ARG A 293 -2.72 18.88 -3.47
C ARG A 293 -4.01 19.69 -3.39
N PRO A 294 -4.14 20.75 -4.21
CA PRO A 294 -5.33 21.60 -4.18
C PRO A 294 -6.63 20.85 -4.51
N GLU A 295 -6.55 19.85 -5.40
CA GLU A 295 -7.69 19.01 -5.78
C GLU A 295 -8.20 18.06 -4.68
N ALA A 296 -7.40 17.84 -3.62
CA ALA A 296 -7.82 17.04 -2.48
C ALA A 296 -8.67 17.84 -1.48
N LEU A 297 -8.55 19.17 -1.48
CA LEU A 297 -9.23 20.04 -0.54
C LEU A 297 -10.76 20.02 -0.76
N GLY A 298 -11.51 19.63 0.27
CA GLY A 298 -12.98 19.59 0.23
C GLY A 298 -13.58 18.43 -0.56
N ASN A 299 -12.80 17.51 -1.09
CA ASN A 299 -13.26 16.41 -1.91
C ASN A 299 -14.23 15.45 -1.17
N ARG A 300 -14.09 15.31 0.14
CA ARG A 300 -14.85 14.32 0.93
C ARG A 300 -15.96 14.92 1.78
N CYS A 301 -15.78 16.13 2.28
CA CYS A 301 -16.75 16.83 3.12
C CYS A 301 -16.62 18.35 2.95
N PRO A 302 -17.67 19.13 3.28
CA PRO A 302 -17.57 20.58 3.33
C PRO A 302 -16.48 21.04 4.32
N LEU A 303 -15.67 22.02 3.92
CA LEU A 303 -14.62 22.56 4.76
C LEU A 303 -15.00 23.93 5.33
N ALA A 304 -14.66 24.16 6.60
CA ALA A 304 -14.61 25.51 7.18
C ALA A 304 -13.38 26.28 6.66
N LEU A 305 -12.28 25.56 6.37
CA LEU A 305 -11.08 26.14 5.78
C LEU A 305 -10.25 25.03 5.07
N GLY A 306 -9.89 25.28 3.81
CA GLY A 306 -8.88 24.51 3.08
C GLY A 306 -7.56 25.27 3.07
N VAL A 307 -6.45 24.61 3.37
CA VAL A 307 -5.10 25.21 3.42
C VAL A 307 -4.17 24.41 2.53
N LEU A 308 -3.60 25.06 1.53
CA LEU A 308 -2.59 24.46 0.68
C LEU A 308 -1.23 24.57 1.34
N GLY A 309 -0.61 23.45 1.69
CA GLY A 309 0.68 23.44 2.34
C GLY A 309 1.23 22.06 2.66
N ASP A 310 2.54 21.98 2.77
CA ASP A 310 3.25 20.83 3.33
C ASP A 310 2.95 20.68 4.82
N ILE A 311 2.71 19.46 5.29
CA ILE A 311 2.29 19.24 6.68
C ILE A 311 3.37 19.65 7.66
N LYS A 312 4.64 19.30 7.44
CA LYS A 312 5.74 19.64 8.32
C LYS A 312 5.92 21.14 8.43
N ALA A 313 6.01 21.81 7.28
CA ALA A 313 6.18 23.27 7.22
C ALA A 313 4.99 24.02 7.83
N THR A 314 3.76 23.57 7.53
CA THR A 314 2.52 24.18 8.06
C THR A 314 2.43 24.01 9.57
N ALA A 315 2.66 22.80 10.08
CA ALA A 315 2.61 22.51 11.50
C ALA A 315 3.64 23.32 12.28
N SER A 316 4.90 23.36 11.82
CA SER A 316 5.95 24.17 12.42
C SER A 316 5.59 25.66 12.49
N ALA A 317 5.08 26.25 11.39
CA ALA A 317 4.66 27.65 11.34
C ALA A 317 3.45 27.95 12.23
N LEU A 318 2.57 26.97 12.41
CA LEU A 318 1.34 27.09 13.18
C LEU A 318 1.59 27.11 14.69
N LEU A 319 2.59 26.34 15.19
CA LEU A 319 2.89 26.19 16.62
C LEU A 319 3.07 27.53 17.34
N SER A 320 3.68 28.53 16.71
CA SER A 320 3.89 29.85 17.30
C SER A 320 2.61 30.70 17.40
N LYS A 321 1.57 30.35 16.64
CA LYS A 321 0.29 31.07 16.57
C LYS A 321 -0.80 30.44 17.45
N LEU A 322 -0.56 29.23 17.95
CA LEU A 322 -1.49 28.50 18.79
C LEU A 322 -1.32 28.89 20.27
N ARG A 323 -2.46 29.05 20.94
CA ARG A 323 -2.52 29.10 22.41
C ARG A 323 -2.42 27.68 22.96
N GLU A 324 -1.70 27.49 24.04
CA GLU A 324 -1.67 26.21 24.74
C GLU A 324 -2.99 25.99 25.48
N LYS A 325 -3.64 24.87 25.17
CA LYS A 325 -4.87 24.45 25.86
C LYS A 325 -4.53 23.75 27.18
N THR A 326 -5.39 23.89 28.16
CA THR A 326 -5.27 23.25 29.47
C THR A 326 -6.29 22.14 29.69
N ASP A 327 -7.46 22.24 29.05
CA ASP A 327 -8.49 21.22 29.14
C ASP A 327 -8.07 19.97 28.34
N ARG A 328 -8.09 18.83 29.01
CA ARG A 328 -7.73 17.53 28.47
C ARG A 328 -8.92 16.55 28.39
N ALA A 329 -10.12 16.98 28.81
CA ALA A 329 -11.26 16.06 28.97
C ALA A 329 -11.56 15.26 27.69
N HIS A 330 -11.52 15.90 26.52
CA HIS A 330 -11.71 15.24 25.23
C HIS A 330 -10.58 14.22 24.92
N LEU A 331 -9.33 14.59 25.14
CA LEU A 331 -8.17 13.70 24.97
C LEU A 331 -8.22 12.52 25.93
N ASP A 332 -8.43 12.77 27.22
CA ASP A 332 -8.41 11.73 28.25
C ASP A 332 -9.56 10.72 28.04
N HIS A 333 -10.74 11.21 27.62
CA HIS A 333 -11.84 10.33 27.22
C HIS A 333 -11.49 9.44 26.02
N ALA A 334 -10.88 10.02 24.97
CA ALA A 334 -10.47 9.28 23.77
C ALA A 334 -9.37 8.26 24.08
N LEU A 335 -8.38 8.60 24.92
CA LEU A 335 -7.32 7.69 25.36
C LEU A 335 -7.87 6.53 26.20
N ALA A 336 -8.78 6.79 27.14
CA ALA A 336 -9.43 5.74 27.93
C ALA A 336 -10.22 4.77 27.03
N HIS A 337 -10.95 5.31 26.03
CA HIS A 337 -11.64 4.49 25.05
C HIS A 337 -10.67 3.64 24.23
N TYR A 338 -9.54 4.23 23.78
CA TYR A 338 -8.52 3.49 23.03
C TYR A 338 -7.88 2.37 23.87
N GLY A 339 -7.55 2.64 25.14
CA GLY A 339 -7.05 1.63 26.07
C GLY A 339 -8.00 0.43 26.14
N SER A 340 -9.31 0.69 26.39
CA SER A 340 -10.31 -0.38 26.46
C SER A 340 -10.50 -1.13 25.13
N ALA A 341 -10.44 -0.41 23.98
CA ALA A 341 -10.53 -1.06 22.66
C ALA A 341 -9.28 -1.92 22.38
N ARG A 342 -8.10 -1.45 22.79
CA ARG A 342 -6.84 -2.18 22.63
C ARG A 342 -6.80 -3.45 23.48
N GLU A 343 -7.17 -3.36 24.76
CA GLU A 343 -7.26 -4.51 25.66
C GLU A 343 -8.13 -5.63 25.08
N LYS A 344 -9.30 -5.29 24.54
CA LYS A 344 -10.20 -6.26 23.90
C LYS A 344 -9.58 -6.92 22.69
N LEU A 345 -8.89 -6.15 21.83
CA LEU A 345 -8.23 -6.69 20.65
C LEU A 345 -7.01 -7.54 21.01
N ASP A 346 -6.24 -7.15 22.01
CA ASP A 346 -5.08 -7.91 22.48
C ASP A 346 -5.51 -9.26 23.08
N ALA A 347 -6.62 -9.30 23.83
CA ALA A 347 -7.19 -10.55 24.34
C ALA A 347 -7.58 -11.52 23.21
N LEU A 348 -8.02 -11.00 22.03
CA LEU A 348 -8.31 -11.84 20.87
C LEU A 348 -7.06 -12.43 20.22
N ALA A 349 -5.88 -11.88 20.49
CA ALA A 349 -4.59 -12.35 19.98
C ALA A 349 -3.81 -13.20 20.98
N GLU A 350 -4.45 -13.70 22.03
CA GLU A 350 -3.86 -14.61 23.00
C GLU A 350 -4.11 -16.08 22.65
N ILE A 351 -3.17 -16.94 23.05
CA ILE A 351 -3.31 -18.40 22.88
C ILE A 351 -4.10 -18.95 24.07
N SER A 352 -5.30 -19.45 23.81
CA SER A 352 -5.98 -20.32 24.79
C SER A 352 -5.34 -21.72 24.75
N PRO A 353 -4.97 -22.32 25.88
CA PRO A 353 -4.43 -23.69 25.92
C PRO A 353 -5.35 -24.73 25.28
N ALA A 354 -6.66 -24.46 25.27
CA ALA A 354 -7.67 -25.33 24.68
C ALA A 354 -7.93 -25.04 23.19
N SER A 355 -7.34 -24.00 22.61
CA SER A 355 -7.58 -23.64 21.21
C SER A 355 -6.94 -24.64 20.27
N THR A 356 -7.73 -25.14 19.34
CA THR A 356 -7.30 -26.00 18.22
C THR A 356 -7.21 -25.23 16.90
N VAL A 357 -7.68 -23.97 16.89
CA VAL A 357 -7.80 -23.13 15.71
C VAL A 357 -6.82 -21.95 15.82
N ILE A 358 -6.13 -21.63 14.72
CA ILE A 358 -5.23 -20.47 14.67
C ILE A 358 -6.04 -19.24 14.25
N HIS A 359 -6.05 -18.23 15.11
CA HIS A 359 -6.66 -16.95 14.83
C HIS A 359 -5.65 -16.02 14.13
N PRO A 360 -6.02 -15.36 13.01
CA PRO A 360 -5.08 -14.51 12.25
C PRO A 360 -4.55 -13.31 13.03
N GLN A 361 -5.27 -12.85 14.08
CA GLN A 361 -4.78 -11.83 15.01
C GLN A 361 -3.51 -12.28 15.71
N LEU A 362 -3.50 -13.51 16.22
CA LEU A 362 -2.34 -14.10 16.90
C LEU A 362 -1.16 -14.21 15.94
N VAL A 363 -1.41 -14.65 14.68
CA VAL A 363 -0.36 -14.74 13.65
C VAL A 363 0.29 -13.38 13.43
N THR A 364 -0.51 -12.35 13.20
CA THR A 364 -0.01 -11.01 12.87
C THR A 364 0.68 -10.35 14.07
N LYS A 365 0.17 -10.57 15.29
CA LYS A 365 0.82 -10.13 16.53
C LYS A 365 2.19 -10.77 16.70
N LEU A 366 2.31 -12.09 16.53
CA LEU A 366 3.59 -12.79 16.63
C LEU A 366 4.57 -12.37 15.51
N VAL A 367 4.10 -12.19 14.28
CA VAL A 367 4.92 -11.63 13.20
C VAL A 367 5.45 -10.24 13.60
N SER A 368 4.61 -9.38 14.16
CA SER A 368 5.03 -8.06 14.64
C SER A 368 6.07 -8.13 15.77
N ASP A 369 5.88 -9.06 16.71
CA ASP A 369 6.76 -9.19 17.88
C ASP A 369 8.12 -9.82 17.52
N LEU A 370 8.17 -10.71 16.50
CA LEU A 370 9.37 -11.41 16.04
C LEU A 370 10.13 -10.67 14.92
N ALA A 371 9.49 -9.72 14.24
CA ALA A 371 10.09 -9.00 13.12
C ALA A 371 11.24 -8.10 13.57
N ALA A 372 12.22 -7.92 12.69
CA ALA A 372 13.32 -6.98 12.87
C ALA A 372 12.83 -5.56 13.14
N ASP A 373 13.66 -4.78 13.82
CA ASP A 373 13.33 -3.42 14.26
C ASP A 373 13.12 -2.45 13.08
N ASP A 374 13.68 -2.76 11.92
CA ASP A 374 13.54 -2.01 10.68
C ASP A 374 12.83 -2.80 9.56
N ALA A 375 12.07 -3.83 9.91
CA ALA A 375 11.39 -4.68 8.94
C ALA A 375 10.49 -3.88 7.98
N ILE A 376 10.38 -4.36 6.75
CA ILE A 376 9.42 -3.86 5.75
C ILE A 376 8.30 -4.89 5.63
N PHE A 377 7.09 -4.47 5.93
CA PHE A 377 5.89 -5.28 5.74
C PHE A 377 5.19 -4.92 4.45
N THR A 378 4.75 -5.94 3.72
CA THR A 378 3.79 -5.79 2.63
C THR A 378 2.53 -6.57 2.97
N CYS A 379 1.36 -6.10 2.61
CA CYS A 379 0.14 -6.85 2.88
C CYS A 379 -0.87 -6.80 1.73
N ASP A 380 -1.56 -7.94 1.55
CA ASP A 380 -2.64 -8.04 0.57
C ASP A 380 -3.89 -7.31 1.03
N VAL A 381 -4.64 -6.82 0.06
CA VAL A 381 -6.00 -6.32 0.26
C VAL A 381 -6.93 -7.49 0.60
N GLY A 382 -7.76 -7.28 1.61
CA GLY A 382 -8.62 -8.28 2.19
C GLY A 382 -8.44 -8.36 3.71
N THR A 383 -8.70 -9.52 4.31
CA THR A 383 -8.52 -9.72 5.76
C THR A 383 -7.08 -9.48 6.24
N PRO A 384 -6.00 -9.79 5.48
CA PRO A 384 -4.64 -9.45 5.90
C PRO A 384 -4.44 -7.97 6.22
N THR A 385 -5.07 -7.07 5.44
CA THR A 385 -5.01 -5.62 5.72
C THR A 385 -5.61 -5.27 7.09
N ALA A 386 -6.71 -5.91 7.47
CA ALA A 386 -7.33 -5.67 8.78
C ALA A 386 -6.41 -6.10 9.94
N TRP A 387 -5.77 -7.24 9.78
CA TRP A 387 -4.86 -7.75 10.79
C TRP A 387 -3.57 -6.91 10.85
N ALA A 388 -3.00 -6.54 9.71
CA ALA A 388 -1.86 -5.63 9.63
C ALA A 388 -2.17 -4.28 10.31
N ALA A 389 -3.34 -3.69 10.01
CA ALA A 389 -3.78 -2.43 10.58
C ALA A 389 -3.89 -2.45 12.10
N ARG A 390 -4.35 -3.58 12.67
CA ARG A 390 -4.67 -3.70 14.09
C ARG A 390 -3.52 -4.25 14.95
N TYR A 391 -2.63 -5.07 14.38
CA TYR A 391 -1.65 -5.84 15.15
C TYR A 391 -0.19 -5.64 14.76
N LEU A 392 0.13 -5.09 13.57
CA LEU A 392 1.50 -4.65 13.30
C LEU A 392 1.80 -3.37 14.07
N LYS A 393 2.87 -3.37 14.86
CA LYS A 393 3.35 -2.20 15.60
C LYS A 393 4.40 -1.46 14.78
N MET A 394 4.19 -0.17 14.58
CA MET A 394 5.15 0.72 13.95
C MET A 394 6.06 1.36 15.01
N ASN A 395 7.30 1.69 14.63
CA ASN A 395 8.32 2.24 15.53
C ASN A 395 9.18 3.35 14.89
N GLY A 396 8.68 3.93 13.81
CA GLY A 396 9.38 4.98 13.05
C GLY A 396 10.45 4.46 12.06
N LYS A 397 10.84 3.18 12.15
CA LYS A 397 11.79 2.53 11.22
C LYS A 397 11.12 1.49 10.34
N ARG A 398 10.12 0.80 10.86
CA ARG A 398 9.31 -0.18 10.12
C ARG A 398 8.46 0.50 9.07
N ARG A 399 8.26 -0.17 7.96
CA ARG A 399 7.45 0.31 6.84
C ARG A 399 6.29 -0.65 6.57
N LEU A 400 5.18 -0.12 6.08
CA LEU A 400 3.99 -0.91 5.73
C LEU A 400 3.47 -0.49 4.36
N LEU A 401 3.54 -1.39 3.39
CA LEU A 401 3.03 -1.22 2.05
C LEU A 401 1.83 -2.13 1.78
N GLY A 402 1.01 -1.72 0.83
CA GLY A 402 -0.12 -2.46 0.31
C GLY A 402 -0.86 -1.62 -0.73
N SER A 403 -1.71 -2.25 -1.51
CA SER A 403 -2.54 -1.56 -2.51
C SER A 403 -3.72 -0.80 -1.88
N PHE A 404 -3.44 0.05 -0.89
CA PHE A 404 -4.48 0.65 -0.02
C PHE A 404 -5.36 1.70 -0.71
N ASN A 405 -4.90 2.29 -1.81
CA ASN A 405 -5.67 3.27 -2.58
C ASN A 405 -6.31 2.67 -3.83
N HIS A 406 -5.70 1.64 -4.41
CA HIS A 406 -6.22 0.97 -5.58
C HIS A 406 -7.09 -0.25 -5.22
N GLY A 407 -6.70 -0.97 -4.17
CA GLY A 407 -7.47 -2.09 -3.64
C GLY A 407 -7.22 -3.42 -4.36
N SER A 408 -6.08 -3.56 -5.05
CA SER A 408 -5.74 -4.81 -5.74
C SER A 408 -5.33 -5.90 -4.74
N MET A 409 -5.91 -7.07 -4.85
CA MET A 409 -5.36 -8.31 -4.28
C MET A 409 -4.04 -8.65 -4.98
N ALA A 410 -3.33 -9.65 -4.48
CA ALA A 410 -2.04 -10.14 -5.02
C ALA A 410 -0.87 -9.15 -4.91
N SER A 411 -1.03 -8.03 -4.24
CA SER A 411 0.01 -6.99 -4.17
C SER A 411 1.14 -7.32 -3.19
N ALA A 412 0.89 -8.11 -2.14
CA ALA A 412 1.85 -8.32 -1.05
C ALA A 412 3.16 -8.96 -1.50
N LEU A 413 3.10 -10.12 -2.16
CA LEU A 413 4.29 -10.80 -2.71
C LEU A 413 5.03 -9.90 -3.70
N LEU A 414 4.30 -9.26 -4.61
CA LEU A 414 4.88 -8.48 -5.70
C LEU A 414 5.59 -7.23 -5.19
N GLN A 415 4.99 -6.53 -4.23
CA GLN A 415 5.61 -5.40 -3.54
C GLN A 415 6.79 -5.85 -2.67
N ALA A 416 6.75 -7.06 -2.07
CA ALA A 416 7.86 -7.61 -1.31
C ALA A 416 9.09 -7.88 -2.20
N ILE A 417 8.89 -8.34 -3.44
CA ILE A 417 9.98 -8.49 -4.41
C ILE A 417 10.68 -7.15 -4.64
N GLY A 418 9.91 -6.09 -4.92
CA GLY A 418 10.46 -4.74 -5.13
C GLY A 418 11.14 -4.18 -3.89
N ALA A 419 10.53 -4.36 -2.72
CA ALA A 419 11.09 -3.94 -1.44
C ALA A 419 12.44 -4.63 -1.14
N GLN A 420 12.50 -5.96 -1.32
CA GLN A 420 13.73 -6.72 -1.05
C GLN A 420 14.82 -6.46 -2.09
N ALA A 421 14.45 -6.25 -3.36
CA ALA A 421 15.40 -5.85 -4.39
C ALA A 421 16.05 -4.48 -4.08
N ALA A 422 15.25 -3.54 -3.55
CA ALA A 422 15.73 -2.21 -3.17
C ALA A 422 16.53 -2.20 -1.85
N PHE A 423 16.17 -3.06 -0.90
CA PHE A 423 16.75 -3.11 0.46
C PHE A 423 17.18 -4.54 0.77
N ARG A 424 18.30 -4.96 0.19
CA ARG A 424 18.84 -6.33 0.28
C ARG A 424 19.14 -6.78 1.72
N ASP A 425 19.51 -5.85 2.60
CA ASP A 425 19.94 -6.12 3.97
C ASP A 425 18.80 -5.99 5.01
N ARG A 426 17.62 -5.55 4.60
CA ARG A 426 16.46 -5.43 5.50
C ARG A 426 15.59 -6.67 5.41
N GLN A 427 14.98 -7.04 6.53
CA GLN A 427 13.98 -8.09 6.55
C GLN A 427 12.68 -7.60 5.86
N VAL A 428 12.22 -8.33 4.85
CA VAL A 428 10.95 -8.08 4.17
C VAL A 428 9.98 -9.22 4.46
N ILE A 429 8.80 -8.88 4.97
CA ILE A 429 7.75 -9.83 5.36
C ILE A 429 6.47 -9.51 4.59
N SER A 430 6.00 -10.46 3.80
CA SER A 430 4.73 -10.41 3.08
C SER A 430 3.62 -11.07 3.89
N LEU A 431 2.55 -10.34 4.21
CA LEU A 431 1.33 -10.87 4.79
C LEU A 431 0.31 -11.06 3.67
N SER A 432 0.17 -12.29 3.20
CA SER A 432 -0.69 -12.63 2.08
C SER A 432 -1.94 -13.39 2.54
N GLY A 433 -3.09 -13.09 1.93
CA GLY A 433 -4.21 -14.01 1.95
C GLY A 433 -3.97 -15.14 0.94
N ASP A 434 -4.57 -16.30 1.17
CA ASP A 434 -4.47 -17.44 0.25
C ASP A 434 -4.99 -17.10 -1.15
N GLY A 435 -6.11 -16.39 -1.25
CA GLY A 435 -6.65 -15.90 -2.52
C GLY A 435 -5.72 -14.92 -3.22
N GLY A 436 -5.19 -13.91 -2.50
CA GLY A 436 -4.26 -12.94 -3.07
C GLY A 436 -2.94 -13.59 -3.51
N PHE A 437 -2.38 -14.46 -2.67
CA PHE A 437 -1.15 -15.18 -3.00
C PHE A 437 -1.29 -16.02 -4.28
N THR A 438 -2.39 -16.77 -4.42
CA THR A 438 -2.60 -17.65 -5.58
C THR A 438 -2.85 -16.90 -6.89
N MET A 439 -3.37 -15.67 -6.86
CA MET A 439 -3.62 -14.90 -8.08
C MET A 439 -2.35 -14.61 -8.89
N MET A 440 -1.21 -14.35 -8.22
CA MET A 440 0.06 -13.98 -8.85
C MET A 440 1.25 -14.82 -8.34
N MET A 441 1.00 -16.05 -7.89
CA MET A 441 2.03 -16.93 -7.34
C MET A 441 3.10 -17.35 -8.36
N GLY A 442 2.91 -17.07 -9.66
CA GLY A 442 3.93 -17.30 -10.68
C GLY A 442 5.24 -16.56 -10.38
N ASP A 443 5.17 -15.36 -9.83
CA ASP A 443 6.34 -14.59 -9.42
C ASP A 443 6.97 -15.04 -8.08
N PHE A 444 6.39 -16.01 -7.40
CA PHE A 444 7.01 -16.61 -6.21
C PHE A 444 8.36 -17.25 -6.53
N ILE A 445 8.51 -17.89 -7.70
CA ILE A 445 9.79 -18.45 -8.17
C ILE A 445 10.85 -17.39 -8.45
N THR A 446 10.45 -16.13 -8.66
CA THR A 446 11.38 -15.02 -8.84
C THR A 446 12.29 -14.84 -7.64
N LEU A 447 11.82 -15.16 -6.42
CA LEU A 447 12.62 -15.09 -5.19
C LEU A 447 13.88 -15.98 -5.25
N THR A 448 13.75 -17.21 -5.73
CA THR A 448 14.88 -18.12 -5.92
C THR A 448 15.76 -17.69 -7.09
N GLN A 449 15.15 -17.25 -8.18
CA GLN A 449 15.89 -16.87 -9.39
C GLN A 449 16.86 -15.70 -9.17
N ILE A 450 16.49 -14.73 -8.34
CA ILE A 450 17.32 -13.54 -8.08
C ILE A 450 17.84 -13.46 -6.64
N GLY A 451 17.63 -14.51 -5.85
CA GLY A 451 18.17 -14.63 -4.48
C GLY A 451 17.63 -13.61 -3.50
N LEU A 452 16.31 -13.45 -3.42
CA LEU A 452 15.64 -12.52 -2.49
C LEU A 452 15.12 -13.24 -1.24
N PRO A 453 15.63 -12.95 -0.02
CA PRO A 453 15.27 -13.65 1.21
C PRO A 453 13.93 -13.21 1.82
N VAL A 454 12.91 -12.96 0.99
CA VAL A 454 11.58 -12.54 1.43
C VAL A 454 10.93 -13.62 2.31
N LYS A 455 10.25 -13.20 3.38
CA LYS A 455 9.44 -14.05 4.25
C LYS A 455 7.99 -13.89 3.91
N ILE A 456 7.31 -14.96 3.52
CA ILE A 456 5.91 -14.93 3.12
C ILE A 456 5.10 -15.66 4.16
N VAL A 457 4.12 -14.99 4.76
CA VAL A 457 3.16 -15.56 5.68
C VAL A 457 1.80 -15.58 4.99
N VAL A 458 1.34 -16.76 4.63
CA VAL A 458 0.02 -16.98 4.00
C VAL A 458 -0.99 -17.29 5.08
N LEU A 459 -1.98 -16.43 5.22
CA LEU A 459 -3.18 -16.68 6.03
C LEU A 459 -4.14 -17.54 5.21
N ASN A 460 -4.03 -18.86 5.37
CA ASN A 460 -4.75 -19.85 4.60
C ASN A 460 -6.07 -20.21 5.32
N ASN A 461 -7.14 -19.52 4.98
CA ASN A 461 -8.48 -19.75 5.54
C ASN A 461 -9.44 -20.45 4.57
N GLY A 462 -9.01 -20.78 3.35
CA GLY A 462 -9.79 -21.48 2.35
C GLY A 462 -10.94 -20.68 1.74
N THR A 463 -10.90 -19.34 1.84
CA THR A 463 -11.99 -18.49 1.33
C THR A 463 -11.52 -17.07 1.01
N LEU A 464 -12.26 -16.37 0.14
CA LEU A 464 -12.18 -14.93 -0.01
C LEU A 464 -12.87 -14.24 1.20
N GLY A 465 -12.24 -14.34 2.38
CA GLY A 465 -12.87 -14.06 3.68
C GLY A 465 -13.46 -12.66 3.84
N PHE A 466 -12.87 -11.63 3.21
CA PHE A 466 -13.42 -10.28 3.28
C PHE A 466 -14.72 -10.16 2.46
N VAL A 467 -14.76 -10.75 1.26
CA VAL A 467 -15.94 -10.80 0.39
C VAL A 467 -17.05 -11.63 1.05
N GLU A 468 -16.70 -12.80 1.61
CA GLU A 468 -17.63 -13.65 2.37
C GLU A 468 -18.29 -12.86 3.51
N MET A 469 -17.51 -12.11 4.26
CA MET A 469 -18.00 -11.29 5.37
C MET A 469 -18.92 -10.15 4.88
N GLU A 470 -18.58 -9.50 3.77
CA GLU A 470 -19.41 -8.44 3.17
C GLU A 470 -20.75 -8.99 2.68
N MET A 471 -20.76 -10.18 2.06
CA MET A 471 -22.01 -10.86 1.67
C MET A 471 -22.89 -11.14 2.89
N LYS A 472 -22.34 -11.70 3.97
CA LYS A 472 -23.06 -11.97 5.22
C LYS A 472 -23.60 -10.69 5.86
N ALA A 473 -22.80 -9.61 5.89
CA ALA A 473 -23.21 -8.31 6.40
C ALA A 473 -24.33 -7.66 5.57
N ALA A 474 -24.41 -7.97 4.28
CA ALA A 474 -25.48 -7.53 3.39
C ALA A 474 -26.70 -8.48 3.38
N GLY A 475 -26.68 -9.60 4.16
CA GLY A 475 -27.77 -10.57 4.26
C GLY A 475 -27.86 -11.57 3.12
N PHE A 476 -26.76 -11.75 2.36
CA PHE A 476 -26.62 -12.78 1.34
C PHE A 476 -25.99 -14.05 1.92
N LEU A 477 -26.33 -15.19 1.33
CA LEU A 477 -25.52 -16.40 1.49
C LEU A 477 -24.27 -16.24 0.65
N ASP A 478 -23.13 -16.66 1.19
CA ASP A 478 -21.87 -16.65 0.48
C ASP A 478 -21.90 -17.65 -0.68
N THR A 479 -21.36 -17.21 -1.80
CA THR A 479 -21.21 -18.02 -3.01
C THR A 479 -19.98 -17.58 -3.79
N ALA A 480 -19.33 -18.53 -4.49
CA ALA A 480 -18.13 -18.29 -5.29
C ALA A 480 -16.92 -17.71 -4.50
N VAL A 481 -16.88 -17.93 -3.19
CA VAL A 481 -15.80 -17.47 -2.32
C VAL A 481 -14.89 -18.61 -1.82
N ASP A 482 -15.33 -19.85 -1.92
CA ASP A 482 -14.56 -21.03 -1.50
C ASP A 482 -13.30 -21.22 -2.33
N LEU A 483 -12.17 -21.48 -1.66
CA LEU A 483 -10.89 -21.76 -2.26
C LEU A 483 -10.45 -23.19 -1.89
N LYS A 484 -10.07 -23.99 -2.90
CA LYS A 484 -9.42 -25.28 -2.71
C LYS A 484 -7.91 -25.12 -2.84
N ASN A 485 -7.27 -24.85 -1.73
CA ASN A 485 -5.85 -24.53 -1.70
C ASN A 485 -4.98 -25.81 -1.70
N PRO A 486 -3.79 -25.76 -2.32
CA PRO A 486 -2.76 -26.77 -2.12
C PRO A 486 -2.14 -26.63 -0.72
N ASN A 487 -1.24 -27.57 -0.37
CA ASN A 487 -0.28 -27.35 0.70
C ASN A 487 0.78 -26.36 0.19
N PHE A 488 0.69 -25.08 0.57
CA PHE A 488 1.60 -24.04 0.09
C PHE A 488 3.05 -24.26 0.55
N ALA A 489 3.26 -24.86 1.72
CA ALA A 489 4.60 -25.18 2.19
C ALA A 489 5.28 -26.23 1.32
N ALA A 490 4.56 -27.31 0.97
CA ALA A 490 5.09 -28.35 0.05
C ALA A 490 5.34 -27.77 -1.36
N MET A 491 4.48 -26.86 -1.82
CA MET A 491 4.69 -26.15 -3.08
C MET A 491 5.96 -25.27 -3.03
N ALA A 492 6.18 -24.56 -1.94
CA ALA A 492 7.38 -23.74 -1.75
C ALA A 492 8.67 -24.59 -1.80
N GLU A 493 8.68 -25.74 -1.15
CA GLU A 493 9.80 -26.67 -1.17
C GLU A 493 10.10 -27.19 -2.59
N ALA A 494 9.06 -27.49 -3.38
CA ALA A 494 9.22 -27.86 -4.77
C ALA A 494 9.85 -26.76 -5.65
N MET A 495 9.76 -25.50 -5.22
CA MET A 495 10.36 -24.33 -5.88
C MET A 495 11.73 -23.95 -5.28
N GLY A 496 12.28 -24.75 -4.36
CA GLY A 496 13.55 -24.46 -3.68
C GLY A 496 13.46 -23.36 -2.61
N ILE A 497 12.27 -23.13 -2.08
CA ILE A 497 11.96 -22.15 -1.02
C ILE A 497 11.61 -22.90 0.25
N LYS A 498 12.12 -22.47 1.41
CA LYS A 498 11.81 -23.08 2.70
C LYS A 498 10.31 -23.02 2.95
N GLY A 499 9.63 -24.16 3.08
CA GLY A 499 8.21 -24.29 3.36
C GLY A 499 7.94 -24.73 4.80
N ILE A 500 7.06 -24.03 5.52
CA ILE A 500 6.63 -24.41 6.87
C ILE A 500 5.10 -24.36 6.92
N ARG A 501 4.46 -25.50 7.21
CA ARG A 501 3.00 -25.55 7.39
C ARG A 501 2.65 -25.62 8.86
N ILE A 502 1.74 -24.74 9.30
CA ILE A 502 1.32 -24.63 10.69
C ILE A 502 -0.20 -24.79 10.77
N GLU A 503 -0.64 -25.82 11.49
CA GLU A 503 -2.05 -26.17 11.64
C GLU A 503 -2.53 -26.09 13.12
N ARG A 504 -1.59 -25.88 14.05
CA ARG A 504 -1.89 -25.81 15.50
C ARG A 504 -1.29 -24.56 16.13
N PRO A 505 -2.04 -23.85 16.98
CA PRO A 505 -1.57 -22.62 17.63
C PRO A 505 -0.27 -22.79 18.42
N GLN A 506 -0.04 -23.96 19.02
CA GLN A 506 1.13 -24.27 19.84
C GLN A 506 2.44 -24.27 19.04
N ASN A 507 2.37 -24.53 17.72
CA ASN A 507 3.51 -24.56 16.83
C ASN A 507 3.79 -23.21 16.16
N LEU A 508 2.90 -22.22 16.35
CA LEU A 508 2.92 -21.00 15.56
C LEU A 508 4.17 -20.16 15.83
N ALA A 509 4.51 -19.93 17.10
CA ALA A 509 5.66 -19.11 17.46
C ALA A 509 6.98 -19.74 16.96
N ALA A 510 7.16 -21.05 17.14
CA ALA A 510 8.36 -21.76 16.69
C ALA A 510 8.49 -21.76 15.16
N GLY A 511 7.40 -22.03 14.44
CA GLY A 511 7.43 -22.04 12.98
C GLY A 511 7.67 -20.65 12.37
N LEU A 512 7.07 -19.59 12.94
CA LEU A 512 7.36 -18.23 12.52
C LEU A 512 8.82 -17.84 12.82
N GLN A 513 9.34 -18.19 13.99
CA GLN A 513 10.73 -17.91 14.35
C GLN A 513 11.71 -18.62 13.42
N GLU A 514 11.44 -19.88 13.06
CA GLU A 514 12.23 -20.64 12.10
C GLU A 514 12.25 -19.96 10.71
N ALA A 515 11.08 -19.56 10.21
CA ALA A 515 10.96 -18.90 8.92
C ALA A 515 11.65 -17.53 8.89
N LEU A 516 11.42 -16.71 9.90
CA LEU A 516 11.99 -15.35 9.97
C LEU A 516 13.50 -15.37 10.17
N GLY A 517 14.05 -16.41 10.83
CA GLY A 517 15.48 -16.62 11.02
C GLY A 517 16.19 -17.34 9.87
N HIS A 518 15.47 -17.79 8.85
CA HIS A 518 16.09 -18.47 7.69
C HIS A 518 16.80 -17.46 6.77
N ASP A 519 18.00 -17.77 6.30
CA ASP A 519 18.78 -16.84 5.47
C ASP A 519 18.21 -16.64 4.05
N GLY A 520 17.53 -17.65 3.49
CA GLY A 520 16.88 -17.60 2.18
C GLY A 520 15.41 -17.20 2.22
N PRO A 521 14.71 -17.26 1.07
CA PRO A 521 13.26 -17.09 1.05
C PRO A 521 12.56 -18.21 1.83
N ALA A 522 11.47 -17.85 2.52
CA ALA A 522 10.68 -18.80 3.28
C ALA A 522 9.18 -18.48 3.16
N LEU A 523 8.35 -19.53 3.12
CA LEU A 523 6.90 -19.43 3.15
C LEU A 523 6.34 -20.17 4.37
N VAL A 524 5.51 -19.49 5.13
CA VAL A 524 4.74 -20.06 6.23
C VAL A 524 3.28 -20.17 5.79
N ASP A 525 2.81 -21.41 5.60
CA ASP A 525 1.41 -21.73 5.30
C ASP A 525 0.66 -21.91 6.62
N VAL A 526 -0.03 -20.86 7.07
CA VAL A 526 -0.78 -20.87 8.33
C VAL A 526 -2.24 -21.21 8.06
N VAL A 527 -2.67 -22.40 8.44
CA VAL A 527 -4.09 -22.79 8.37
C VAL A 527 -4.86 -22.08 9.46
N SER A 528 -5.54 -21.02 9.07
CA SER A 528 -6.21 -20.11 10.00
C SER A 528 -7.74 -20.27 9.99
N ALA A 529 -8.39 -19.72 11.03
CA ALA A 529 -9.84 -19.73 11.17
C ALA A 529 -10.53 -19.13 9.96
N ARG A 530 -11.47 -19.86 9.35
CA ARG A 530 -12.25 -19.40 8.20
C ARG A 530 -13.23 -18.28 8.59
N GLN A 531 -13.96 -18.49 9.68
CA GLN A 531 -15.09 -17.64 10.11
C GLN A 531 -14.68 -16.47 11.02
N GLU A 532 -13.46 -15.97 10.88
CA GLU A 532 -12.96 -14.86 11.68
C GLU A 532 -13.59 -13.53 11.25
N LEU A 533 -14.33 -12.88 12.15
CA LEU A 533 -15.01 -11.62 11.85
C LEU A 533 -14.11 -10.40 12.09
N VAL A 534 -14.05 -9.53 11.10
CA VAL A 534 -13.51 -8.18 11.23
C VAL A 534 -14.67 -7.23 11.51
N LEU A 535 -14.97 -7.00 12.79
CA LEU A 535 -16.05 -6.09 13.15
C LEU A 535 -15.62 -4.63 12.89
N PRO A 536 -16.47 -3.84 12.18
CA PRO A 536 -16.22 -2.41 11.99
C PRO A 536 -16.35 -1.65 13.32
N PRO A 537 -15.78 -0.45 13.44
CA PRO A 537 -15.84 0.38 14.66
C PRO A 537 -17.26 0.65 15.17
N LYS A 538 -18.22 0.67 14.28
CA LYS A 538 -19.66 0.81 14.56
C LYS A 538 -20.44 -0.03 13.56
N THR A 539 -21.27 -0.91 14.08
CA THR A 539 -22.30 -1.60 13.29
C THR A 539 -23.56 -0.73 13.19
N THR A 540 -24.10 -0.62 11.99
CA THR A 540 -25.40 0.08 11.79
C THR A 540 -26.56 -0.87 12.09
N PHE A 541 -27.75 -0.31 12.38
CA PHE A 541 -28.95 -1.10 12.57
C PHE A 541 -29.28 -1.96 11.32
N ASP A 542 -29.06 -1.41 10.12
CA ASP A 542 -29.26 -2.15 8.87
C ASP A 542 -28.29 -3.31 8.72
N GLN A 543 -27.01 -3.13 9.06
CA GLN A 543 -26.02 -4.23 9.07
C GLN A 543 -26.42 -5.34 10.07
N THR A 544 -26.87 -4.98 11.25
CA THR A 544 -27.36 -5.94 12.26
C THR A 544 -28.59 -6.68 11.76
N LYS A 545 -29.53 -5.99 11.14
CA LYS A 545 -30.73 -6.57 10.54
C LYS A 545 -30.40 -7.51 9.38
N HIS A 546 -29.52 -7.11 8.48
CA HIS A 546 -29.11 -7.92 7.33
C HIS A 546 -28.31 -9.14 7.76
N PHE A 547 -27.42 -9.01 8.74
CA PHE A 547 -26.72 -10.16 9.32
C PHE A 547 -27.69 -11.14 9.98
N GLY A 548 -28.73 -10.65 10.69
CA GLY A 548 -29.82 -11.47 11.19
C GLY A 548 -30.58 -12.22 10.09
N LEU A 549 -30.80 -11.55 8.94
CA LEU A 549 -31.41 -12.18 7.76
C LEU A 549 -30.51 -13.28 7.17
N PHE A 550 -29.19 -13.07 7.12
CA PHE A 550 -28.24 -14.12 6.74
C PHE A 550 -28.37 -15.35 7.64
N LEU A 551 -28.40 -15.17 8.99
CA LEU A 551 -28.53 -16.27 9.94
C LEU A 551 -29.80 -17.11 9.66
N VAL A 552 -30.93 -16.47 9.43
CA VAL A 552 -32.19 -17.15 9.08
C VAL A 552 -32.07 -17.90 7.75
N LYS A 553 -31.51 -17.26 6.72
CA LYS A 553 -31.32 -17.90 5.41
C LYS A 553 -30.38 -19.12 5.50
N ALA A 554 -29.30 -19.02 6.28
CA ALA A 554 -28.35 -20.12 6.46
C ALA A 554 -29.04 -21.35 7.09
N VAL A 555 -29.86 -21.16 8.13
CA VAL A 555 -30.65 -22.23 8.73
C VAL A 555 -31.61 -22.85 7.72
N LEU A 556 -32.37 -22.04 6.98
CA LEU A 556 -33.35 -22.50 5.99
C LEU A 556 -32.71 -23.26 4.82
N ASN A 557 -31.43 -23.00 4.52
CA ASN A 557 -30.68 -23.68 3.46
C ASN A 557 -29.79 -24.82 3.98
N GLY A 558 -30.00 -25.30 5.22
CA GLY A 558 -29.28 -26.44 5.79
C GLY A 558 -27.81 -26.17 6.15
N ARG A 559 -27.42 -24.90 6.33
CA ARG A 559 -26.05 -24.46 6.67
C ARG A 559 -25.89 -24.17 8.17
N ALA A 560 -26.59 -24.91 9.05
CA ALA A 560 -26.53 -24.73 10.49
C ALA A 560 -25.11 -24.95 11.05
N ASP A 561 -24.33 -25.87 10.48
CA ASP A 561 -22.94 -26.14 10.89
C ASP A 561 -22.04 -24.91 10.73
N GLU A 562 -22.23 -24.13 9.67
CA GLU A 562 -21.51 -22.86 9.47
C GLU A 562 -21.79 -21.85 10.59
N LEU A 563 -23.03 -21.78 11.08
CA LEU A 563 -23.38 -20.89 12.18
C LEU A 563 -22.77 -21.36 13.51
N ILE A 564 -22.64 -22.67 13.68
CA ILE A 564 -21.97 -23.27 14.85
C ILE A 564 -20.47 -22.90 14.80
N ASP A 565 -19.83 -23.03 13.65
CA ASP A 565 -18.43 -22.67 13.46
C ASP A 565 -18.21 -21.15 13.66
N LEU A 566 -19.06 -20.31 13.09
CA LEU A 566 -19.04 -18.86 13.29
C LEU A 566 -19.16 -18.51 14.80
N ALA A 567 -20.08 -19.16 15.51
CA ALA A 567 -20.24 -18.97 16.94
C ALA A 567 -19.04 -19.49 17.74
N ASN A 568 -18.51 -20.66 17.41
CA ASN A 568 -17.34 -21.24 18.07
C ASN A 568 -16.09 -20.37 17.91
N VAL A 569 -15.88 -19.79 16.73
CA VAL A 569 -14.74 -18.91 16.46
C VAL A 569 -14.88 -17.57 17.16
N ASN A 570 -16.09 -16.99 17.23
CA ASN A 570 -16.27 -15.60 17.66
C ASN A 570 -16.92 -15.40 19.04
N LEU A 571 -17.65 -16.39 19.61
CA LEU A 571 -18.34 -16.23 20.90
C LEU A 571 -17.62 -16.89 22.10
N ARG A 572 -16.59 -17.68 21.87
CA ARG A 572 -15.76 -18.29 22.95
C ARG A 572 -14.63 -17.38 23.43
N ARG A 573 -14.74 -16.10 23.17
CA ARG A 573 -13.73 -15.07 23.48
C ARG A 573 -14.16 -14.19 24.64
#